data_67bb0d3eca9156203959312212809e2a
#
_entry.id   67bb0d3eca9156203959312212809e2a
#
_cell.length_a   1.000
_cell.length_b   1.000
_cell.length_c   1.000
_cell.angle_alpha   90.00
_cell.angle_beta   90.00
_cell.angle_gamma   90.00
#
_symmetry.space_group_name_H-M   'P 1'
#
loop_
_entity.id
_entity.type
_entity.pdbx_description
1 polymer ?
#
loop_
_entity_poly.entity_id
_entity_poly.type
_entity_poly.pdbx_seq_one_letter_code
_entity_poly.pdbx_strand_id
1 'polypeptide(L)'
;MPVYTAPTRDYRFVLNDVLNVSKYGNLPGFADADADTMDAILEEAAKVSEQVLAPLNRVGDTEGCVRHDDGSVTTPTGFKDAYKQFAEAGWMGLSQPVEYGGQGLPQILGLATGELTSSANMAFGMYPGLTGGAVRALLAGGSEEQKQMYLPKMISGEWTGTMNLTEPHCGTDLGMLRTKAVPNGDGSYRISGQKIWISSGEHDLAGNIIHLVLARIEGAPDGVKGISLFVVPKHILDADGNPGARNSLQCGGLEEKMGIHGNSTCVMNYDEATGWLVGEENKGLKIMFVMMNEARLGVGLQGLALGEVAYQNSLAFAKDRLQGRSLTGPQNADGPADPIIVHPDVRRMLMDQKAFVEAARCFVSWTALHGDLEEKSDDPMQREKSGDYMSLLTPIVKAYLTDKGFLSVSNGLQIFGGSGYTEEWGMSQFMRDARITLIYEGTNGIQALDLVGRKLAMHGMRPINSFFAELDAFAASGGSETTQPFLDALAATKAQLKEATDWLVENGLQDFNNAGASSHDYLQLFGLTSLTYMWGLMAKAAEAGDASDPFYATKIATGRYFLDRWVPEGGMHLAKVKAGAASMMALEAEAF
;
A
#
# COMPACT_ATOMS: atom_id res chain seq x y z
N MET A 1 -0.10 19.88 17.69
CA MET A 1 0.43 18.63 17.13
C MET A 1 -0.67 17.96 16.31
N PRO A 2 -0.37 17.24 15.25
CA PRO A 2 -1.39 16.54 14.48
C PRO A 2 -2.20 15.57 15.36
N VAL A 3 -3.46 15.42 15.04
CA VAL A 3 -4.40 14.51 15.68
C VAL A 3 -4.92 13.55 14.62
N TYR A 4 -5.16 12.32 14.99
CA TYR A 4 -5.76 11.31 14.13
C TYR A 4 -7.05 10.78 14.75
N THR A 5 -8.08 10.64 13.93
CA THR A 5 -9.34 9.98 14.25
C THR A 5 -9.62 8.95 13.17
N ALA A 6 -9.82 7.70 13.54
CA ALA A 6 -10.05 6.62 12.59
C ALA A 6 -11.37 6.80 11.83
N PRO A 7 -11.38 6.68 10.48
CA PRO A 7 -12.58 6.88 9.66
C PRO A 7 -13.51 5.64 9.67
N THR A 8 -13.88 5.17 10.87
CA THR A 8 -14.67 3.94 11.04
C THR A 8 -16.03 4.02 10.36
N ARG A 9 -16.67 5.21 10.34
CA ARG A 9 -17.93 5.43 9.63
C ARG A 9 -17.79 5.21 8.11
N ASP A 10 -16.69 5.65 7.51
CA ASP A 10 -16.42 5.44 6.08
C ASP A 10 -16.18 3.96 5.79
N TYR A 11 -15.48 3.25 6.68
CA TYR A 11 -15.30 1.81 6.53
C TYR A 11 -16.62 1.04 6.63
N ARG A 12 -17.49 1.38 7.59
CA ARG A 12 -18.84 0.79 7.67
C ARG A 12 -19.60 0.96 6.38
N PHE A 13 -19.61 2.17 5.84
CA PHE A 13 -20.24 2.46 4.56
C PHE A 13 -19.64 1.64 3.41
N VAL A 14 -18.31 1.58 3.29
CA VAL A 14 -17.65 0.82 2.21
C VAL A 14 -17.91 -0.68 2.36
N LEU A 15 -17.75 -1.24 3.55
CA LEU A 15 -17.85 -2.70 3.76
C LEU A 15 -19.30 -3.19 3.69
N ASN A 16 -20.23 -2.45 4.30
CA ASN A 16 -21.62 -2.90 4.44
C ASN A 16 -22.50 -2.40 3.29
N ASP A 17 -22.47 -1.09 2.98
CA ASP A 17 -23.42 -0.50 2.04
C ASP A 17 -22.92 -0.61 0.58
N VAL A 18 -21.61 -0.43 0.33
CA VAL A 18 -21.05 -0.45 -1.03
C VAL A 18 -20.70 -1.87 -1.47
N LEU A 19 -19.89 -2.59 -0.69
CA LEU A 19 -19.36 -3.90 -1.07
C LEU A 19 -20.24 -5.06 -0.59
N ASN A 20 -21.09 -4.81 0.40
CA ASN A 20 -21.97 -5.80 1.02
C ASN A 20 -21.20 -7.10 1.34
N VAL A 21 -20.14 -6.95 2.18
CA VAL A 21 -19.21 -8.04 2.50
C VAL A 21 -19.95 -9.24 3.13
N SER A 22 -21.02 -8.98 3.87
CA SER A 22 -21.84 -10.01 4.51
C SER A 22 -22.45 -11.03 3.53
N LYS A 23 -22.59 -10.69 2.24
CA LYS A 23 -23.07 -11.64 1.21
C LYS A 23 -22.14 -12.84 1.00
N TYR A 24 -20.90 -12.73 1.44
CA TYR A 24 -19.87 -13.77 1.31
C TYR A 24 -19.75 -14.66 2.57
N GLY A 25 -20.72 -14.59 3.49
CA GLY A 25 -20.73 -15.37 4.75
C GLY A 25 -20.68 -16.89 4.60
N ASN A 26 -20.81 -17.41 3.38
CA ASN A 26 -20.59 -18.82 3.05
C ASN A 26 -19.11 -19.19 2.83
N LEU A 27 -18.21 -18.19 2.73
CA LEU A 27 -16.78 -18.43 2.47
C LEU A 27 -16.00 -18.53 3.79
N PRO A 28 -14.86 -19.27 3.81
CA PRO A 28 -14.01 -19.40 4.99
C PRO A 28 -13.58 -18.03 5.56
N GLY A 29 -13.75 -17.82 6.86
CA GLY A 29 -13.42 -16.58 7.55
C GLY A 29 -14.45 -15.46 7.40
N PHE A 30 -15.31 -15.47 6.39
CA PHE A 30 -16.39 -14.49 6.23
C PHE A 30 -17.60 -14.80 7.13
N ALA A 31 -17.81 -16.06 7.48
CA ALA A 31 -18.87 -16.42 8.43
C ALA A 31 -18.68 -15.77 9.81
N ASP A 32 -17.44 -15.57 10.22
CA ASP A 32 -17.04 -14.95 11.47
C ASP A 32 -16.88 -13.42 11.38
N ALA A 33 -17.05 -12.85 10.17
CA ALA A 33 -16.92 -11.43 9.86
C ALA A 33 -18.27 -10.83 9.44
N ASP A 34 -19.30 -10.99 10.29
CA ASP A 34 -20.56 -10.28 10.12
C ASP A 34 -20.41 -8.77 10.38
N ALA A 35 -21.44 -7.98 10.08
CA ALA A 35 -21.37 -6.52 10.20
C ALA A 35 -21.02 -6.05 11.62
N ASP A 36 -21.57 -6.67 12.65
CA ASP A 36 -21.33 -6.30 14.05
C ASP A 36 -19.90 -6.64 14.46
N THR A 37 -19.38 -7.79 14.03
CA THR A 37 -18.00 -8.21 14.29
C THR A 37 -17.00 -7.30 13.55
N MET A 38 -17.26 -6.97 12.28
CA MET A 38 -16.43 -6.02 11.51
C MET A 38 -16.39 -4.65 12.20
N ASP A 39 -17.53 -4.16 12.66
CA ASP A 39 -17.64 -2.89 13.37
C ASP A 39 -16.83 -2.89 14.69
N ALA A 40 -16.95 -3.98 15.48
CA ALA A 40 -16.19 -4.12 16.73
C ALA A 40 -14.67 -4.15 16.48
N ILE A 41 -14.22 -4.87 15.44
CA ILE A 41 -12.80 -4.91 15.05
C ILE A 41 -12.30 -3.50 14.65
N LEU A 42 -13.06 -2.77 13.84
CA LEU A 42 -12.72 -1.41 13.44
C LEU A 42 -12.66 -0.44 14.63
N GLU A 43 -13.57 -0.56 15.59
CA GLU A 43 -13.58 0.27 16.80
C GLU A 43 -12.38 -0.03 17.71
N GLU A 44 -12.01 -1.30 17.90
CA GLU A 44 -10.82 -1.65 18.68
C GLU A 44 -9.53 -1.24 17.96
N ALA A 45 -9.44 -1.43 16.65
CA ALA A 45 -8.30 -0.96 15.85
C ALA A 45 -8.18 0.59 15.89
N ALA A 46 -9.31 1.31 15.90
CA ALA A 46 -9.34 2.75 16.08
C ALA A 46 -8.72 3.17 17.42
N LYS A 47 -9.11 2.51 18.52
CA LYS A 47 -8.55 2.81 19.87
C LYS A 47 -7.05 2.61 19.91
N VAL A 48 -6.54 1.50 19.38
CA VAL A 48 -5.09 1.24 19.32
C VAL A 48 -4.38 2.30 18.48
N SER A 49 -4.93 2.61 17.32
CA SER A 49 -4.34 3.59 16.41
C SER A 49 -4.31 5.00 17.01
N GLU A 50 -5.42 5.45 17.59
CA GLU A 50 -5.56 6.80 18.14
C GLU A 50 -4.83 6.99 19.48
N GLN A 51 -4.89 5.99 20.37
CA GLN A 51 -4.44 6.13 21.76
C GLN A 51 -3.03 5.60 22.00
N VAL A 52 -2.56 4.63 21.19
CA VAL A 52 -1.24 4.01 21.36
C VAL A 52 -0.27 4.48 20.25
N LEU A 53 -0.67 4.38 18.97
CA LEU A 53 0.25 4.59 17.85
C LEU A 53 0.40 6.06 17.46
N ALA A 54 -0.68 6.82 17.37
CA ALA A 54 -0.63 8.23 16.94
C ALA A 54 0.23 9.10 17.87
N PRO A 55 0.19 8.96 19.21
CA PRO A 55 1.08 9.72 20.10
C PRO A 55 2.57 9.45 19.84
N LEU A 56 2.92 8.25 19.37
CA LEU A 56 4.31 7.85 19.09
C LEU A 56 4.80 8.29 17.71
N ASN A 57 3.94 8.77 16.82
CA ASN A 57 4.34 9.15 15.47
C ASN A 57 5.41 10.26 15.48
N ARG A 58 5.20 11.32 16.27
CA ARG A 58 6.18 12.40 16.40
C ARG A 58 7.42 11.97 17.17
N VAL A 59 7.29 11.12 18.17
CA VAL A 59 8.42 10.54 18.91
C VAL A 59 9.33 9.78 17.94
N GLY A 60 8.74 8.91 17.10
CA GLY A 60 9.48 8.18 16.07
C GLY A 60 10.24 9.06 15.10
N ASP A 61 9.64 10.18 14.67
CA ASP A 61 10.28 11.11 13.74
C ASP A 61 11.44 11.89 14.37
N THR A 62 11.29 12.28 15.63
CA THR A 62 12.29 13.11 16.32
C THR A 62 13.47 12.34 16.91
N GLU A 63 13.22 11.13 17.45
CA GLU A 63 14.26 10.29 18.04
C GLU A 63 14.95 9.42 16.99
N GLY A 64 14.18 8.85 16.07
CA GLY A 64 14.66 7.85 15.11
C GLY A 64 15.15 6.57 15.78
N CYS A 65 15.66 5.64 14.97
CA CYS A 65 16.30 4.42 15.44
C CYS A 65 17.79 4.65 15.68
N VAL A 66 18.37 4.02 16.70
CA VAL A 66 19.78 4.17 17.09
C VAL A 66 20.50 2.84 16.93
N ARG A 67 21.55 2.82 16.10
CA ARG A 67 22.46 1.69 15.98
C ARG A 67 23.60 1.80 16.99
N HIS A 68 23.91 0.69 17.66
CA HIS A 68 25.01 0.57 18.61
C HIS A 68 26.25 -0.09 17.96
N ASP A 69 27.39 0.01 18.66
CA ASP A 69 28.69 -0.52 18.15
C ASP A 69 28.68 -2.04 17.91
N ASP A 70 27.87 -2.78 18.66
CA ASP A 70 27.69 -4.23 18.50
C ASP A 70 26.78 -4.61 17.31
N GLY A 71 26.26 -3.60 16.57
CA GLY A 71 25.34 -3.80 15.46
C GLY A 71 23.88 -3.96 15.85
N SER A 72 23.53 -3.92 17.14
CA SER A 72 22.14 -3.90 17.58
C SER A 72 21.50 -2.53 17.28
N VAL A 73 20.16 -2.50 17.20
CA VAL A 73 19.38 -1.30 16.93
C VAL A 73 18.29 -1.16 17.99
N THR A 74 18.23 0.00 18.61
CA THR A 74 17.13 0.40 19.51
C THR A 74 16.13 1.24 18.75
N THR A 75 14.86 0.89 18.87
CA THR A 75 13.73 1.64 18.31
C THR A 75 13.38 2.85 19.20
N PRO A 76 12.62 3.85 18.70
CA PRO A 76 12.24 5.04 19.48
C PRO A 76 11.47 4.68 20.77
N THR A 77 11.53 5.60 21.72
CA THR A 77 10.84 5.47 23.01
C THR A 77 9.35 5.11 22.82
N GLY A 78 8.90 4.09 23.52
CA GLY A 78 7.50 3.61 23.50
C GLY A 78 7.17 2.63 22.35
N PHE A 79 7.99 2.50 21.31
CA PHE A 79 7.73 1.59 20.19
C PHE A 79 7.70 0.12 20.64
N LYS A 80 8.59 -0.27 21.54
CA LYS A 80 8.65 -1.65 22.07
C LYS A 80 7.39 -2.03 22.85
N ASP A 81 6.91 -1.14 23.69
CA ASP A 81 5.69 -1.37 24.48
C ASP A 81 4.45 -1.36 23.59
N ALA A 82 4.39 -0.45 22.60
CA ALA A 82 3.32 -0.41 21.62
C ALA A 82 3.29 -1.68 20.77
N TYR A 83 4.46 -2.17 20.31
CA TYR A 83 4.56 -3.41 19.55
C TYR A 83 4.09 -4.61 20.36
N LYS A 84 4.49 -4.69 21.63
CA LYS A 84 4.04 -5.76 22.53
C LYS A 84 2.51 -5.74 22.68
N GLN A 85 1.91 -4.57 22.93
CA GLN A 85 0.44 -4.43 23.03
C GLN A 85 -0.24 -4.83 21.71
N PHE A 86 0.32 -4.42 20.58
CA PHE A 86 -0.21 -4.73 19.26
C PHE A 86 -0.18 -6.25 18.96
N ALA A 87 0.92 -6.92 19.31
CA ALA A 87 1.08 -8.36 19.15
C ALA A 87 0.17 -9.16 20.09
N GLU A 88 0.15 -8.80 21.41
CA GLU A 88 -0.68 -9.47 22.42
C GLU A 88 -2.19 -9.32 22.14
N ALA A 89 -2.61 -8.23 21.48
CA ALA A 89 -3.99 -8.04 21.03
C ALA A 89 -4.34 -8.83 19.76
N GLY A 90 -3.37 -9.54 19.15
CA GLY A 90 -3.60 -10.43 18.02
C GLY A 90 -3.70 -9.75 16.65
N TRP A 91 -3.34 -8.46 16.53
CA TRP A 91 -3.44 -7.72 15.26
C TRP A 91 -2.57 -8.29 14.16
N MET A 92 -1.43 -8.90 14.49
CA MET A 92 -0.54 -9.57 13.54
C MET A 92 -1.20 -10.76 12.85
N GLY A 93 -2.09 -11.47 13.56
CA GLY A 93 -2.74 -12.70 13.14
C GLY A 93 -4.14 -12.52 12.53
N LEU A 94 -4.68 -11.30 12.43
CA LEU A 94 -6.08 -11.03 12.09
C LEU A 94 -6.55 -11.80 10.84
N SER A 95 -5.81 -11.71 9.74
CA SER A 95 -6.14 -12.39 8.47
C SER A 95 -5.22 -13.58 8.16
N GLN A 96 -4.44 -14.05 9.14
CA GLN A 96 -3.53 -15.17 8.95
C GLN A 96 -4.23 -16.52 9.22
N PRO A 97 -3.72 -17.64 8.66
CA PRO A 97 -4.37 -18.95 8.78
C PRO A 97 -4.50 -19.43 10.23
N VAL A 98 -5.66 -19.96 10.57
CA VAL A 98 -5.98 -20.53 11.91
C VAL A 98 -5.04 -21.69 12.25
N GLU A 99 -4.62 -22.46 11.25
CA GLU A 99 -3.69 -23.60 11.38
C GLU A 99 -2.36 -23.22 12.07
N TYR A 100 -1.92 -21.97 11.89
CA TYR A 100 -0.67 -21.45 12.47
C TYR A 100 -0.92 -20.41 13.58
N GLY A 101 -2.14 -20.36 14.13
CA GLY A 101 -2.50 -19.50 15.26
C GLY A 101 -3.04 -18.12 14.85
N GLY A 102 -3.37 -17.91 13.57
CA GLY A 102 -4.10 -16.73 13.11
C GLY A 102 -5.60 -16.80 13.41
N GLN A 103 -6.32 -15.73 13.08
CA GLN A 103 -7.78 -15.66 13.29
C GLN A 103 -8.57 -16.03 12.02
N GLY A 104 -7.93 -16.13 10.86
CA GLY A 104 -8.53 -16.56 9.60
C GLY A 104 -9.56 -15.59 8.99
N LEU A 105 -9.67 -14.36 9.53
CA LEU A 105 -10.60 -13.35 9.04
C LEU A 105 -10.23 -12.89 7.61
N PRO A 106 -11.16 -12.29 6.86
CA PRO A 106 -10.89 -11.79 5.52
C PRO A 106 -9.76 -10.76 5.46
N GLN A 107 -8.95 -10.79 4.40
CA GLN A 107 -7.84 -9.86 4.18
C GLN A 107 -8.32 -8.41 4.06
N ILE A 108 -9.55 -8.19 3.57
CA ILE A 108 -10.16 -6.85 3.53
C ILE A 108 -10.17 -6.17 4.90
N LEU A 109 -10.36 -6.90 6.00
CA LEU A 109 -10.28 -6.36 7.36
C LEU A 109 -8.83 -6.08 7.78
N GLY A 110 -7.89 -6.94 7.39
CA GLY A 110 -6.47 -6.72 7.63
C GLY A 110 -5.97 -5.43 6.95
N LEU A 111 -6.42 -5.15 5.72
CA LEU A 111 -6.08 -3.90 5.02
C LEU A 111 -6.80 -2.69 5.63
N ALA A 112 -8.06 -2.82 6.06
CA ALA A 112 -8.76 -1.75 6.76
C ALA A 112 -8.04 -1.33 8.06
N THR A 113 -7.68 -2.29 8.93
CA THR A 113 -6.91 -2.02 10.14
C THR A 113 -5.49 -1.53 9.84
N GLY A 114 -4.90 -1.97 8.72
CA GLY A 114 -3.62 -1.49 8.19
C GLY A 114 -3.65 0.00 7.80
N GLU A 115 -4.75 0.52 7.21
CA GLU A 115 -4.92 1.96 6.98
C GLU A 115 -4.90 2.72 8.30
N LEU A 116 -5.67 2.27 9.30
CA LEU A 116 -5.74 2.94 10.60
C LEU A 116 -4.37 3.01 11.26
N THR A 117 -3.64 1.89 11.25
CA THR A 117 -2.27 1.80 11.77
C THR A 117 -1.31 2.74 11.03
N SER A 118 -1.35 2.75 9.69
CA SER A 118 -0.45 3.57 8.86
C SER A 118 -0.76 5.06 8.95
N SER A 119 -2.04 5.44 9.08
CA SER A 119 -2.45 6.83 9.30
C SER A 119 -1.99 7.36 10.66
N ALA A 120 -2.04 6.52 11.67
CA ALA A 120 -1.61 6.85 13.03
C ALA A 120 -0.09 6.93 13.12
N ASN A 121 0.64 5.95 12.57
CA ASN A 121 2.10 5.88 12.62
C ASN A 121 2.63 4.95 11.51
N MET A 122 2.94 5.53 10.35
CA MET A 122 3.43 4.78 9.19
C MET A 122 4.73 4.02 9.48
N ALA A 123 5.67 4.65 10.19
CA ALA A 123 6.96 4.03 10.52
C ALA A 123 6.79 2.77 11.38
N PHE A 124 5.88 2.81 12.34
CA PHE A 124 5.51 1.65 13.16
C PHE A 124 4.83 0.56 12.31
N GLY A 125 3.86 0.93 11.48
CA GLY A 125 3.09 -0.01 10.66
C GLY A 125 3.94 -0.85 9.69
N MET A 126 5.15 -0.43 9.38
CA MET A 126 6.08 -1.18 8.54
C MET A 126 6.58 -2.47 9.21
N TYR A 127 6.75 -2.51 10.54
CA TYR A 127 7.17 -3.72 11.25
C TYR A 127 6.18 -4.89 11.11
N PRO A 128 4.90 -4.72 11.45
CA PRO A 128 3.90 -5.76 11.21
C PRO A 128 3.66 -6.01 9.72
N GLY A 129 3.68 -4.98 8.88
CA GLY A 129 3.43 -5.13 7.44
C GLY A 129 4.45 -6.01 6.73
N LEU A 130 5.76 -5.82 6.98
CA LEU A 130 6.80 -6.68 6.41
C LEU A 130 6.73 -8.11 6.96
N THR A 131 6.38 -8.27 8.24
CA THR A 131 6.17 -9.58 8.84
C THR A 131 5.02 -10.34 8.16
N GLY A 132 3.89 -9.67 7.91
CA GLY A 132 2.76 -10.24 7.16
C GLY A 132 3.18 -10.72 5.76
N GLY A 133 3.93 -9.89 5.03
CA GLY A 133 4.46 -10.27 3.73
C GLY A 133 5.41 -11.48 3.78
N ALA A 134 6.28 -11.57 4.79
CA ALA A 134 7.16 -12.72 4.98
C ALA A 134 6.37 -14.00 5.33
N VAL A 135 5.33 -13.90 6.12
CA VAL A 135 4.38 -15.00 6.40
C VAL A 135 3.77 -15.51 5.10
N ARG A 136 3.26 -14.62 4.24
CA ARG A 136 2.69 -14.99 2.94
C ARG A 136 3.71 -15.70 2.03
N ALA A 137 4.95 -15.23 1.98
CA ALA A 137 6.00 -15.88 1.19
C ALA A 137 6.31 -17.30 1.70
N LEU A 138 6.38 -17.49 3.02
CA LEU A 138 6.60 -18.82 3.62
C LEU A 138 5.39 -19.75 3.41
N LEU A 139 4.16 -19.24 3.49
CA LEU A 139 2.94 -20.01 3.15
C LEU A 139 2.98 -20.50 1.70
N ALA A 140 3.43 -19.64 0.78
CA ALA A 140 3.47 -19.94 -0.65
C ALA A 140 4.61 -20.88 -1.06
N GLY A 141 5.76 -20.84 -0.35
CA GLY A 141 6.96 -21.55 -0.81
C GLY A 141 7.72 -22.36 0.25
N GLY A 142 7.41 -22.18 1.53
CA GLY A 142 8.07 -22.91 2.61
C GLY A 142 7.70 -24.39 2.64
N SER A 143 8.63 -25.25 3.09
CA SER A 143 8.30 -26.63 3.44
C SER A 143 7.38 -26.68 4.67
N GLU A 144 6.69 -27.79 4.89
CA GLU A 144 5.83 -27.92 6.07
C GLU A 144 6.61 -27.75 7.38
N GLU A 145 7.86 -28.23 7.43
CA GLU A 145 8.76 -28.03 8.57
C GLU A 145 9.06 -26.53 8.78
N GLN A 146 9.37 -25.80 7.70
CA GLN A 146 9.59 -24.35 7.77
C GLN A 146 8.33 -23.60 8.21
N LYS A 147 7.17 -23.96 7.70
CA LYS A 147 5.89 -23.36 8.10
C LYS A 147 5.61 -23.57 9.58
N GLN A 148 5.71 -24.82 10.05
CA GLN A 148 5.48 -25.16 11.48
C GLN A 148 6.52 -24.49 12.40
N MET A 149 7.75 -24.31 11.92
CA MET A 149 8.83 -23.71 12.69
C MET A 149 8.71 -22.20 12.84
N TYR A 150 8.34 -21.49 11.77
CA TYR A 150 8.41 -20.01 11.73
C TYR A 150 7.04 -19.34 11.87
N LEU A 151 5.98 -19.87 11.20
CA LEU A 151 4.72 -19.16 11.08
C LEU A 151 4.03 -18.89 12.43
N PRO A 152 3.93 -19.84 13.37
CA PRO A 152 3.25 -19.56 14.64
C PRO A 152 3.86 -18.39 15.41
N LYS A 153 5.18 -18.29 15.43
CA LYS A 153 5.90 -17.21 16.11
C LYS A 153 5.84 -15.88 15.39
N MET A 154 5.78 -15.89 14.05
CA MET A 154 5.63 -14.69 13.24
C MET A 154 4.19 -14.17 13.29
N ILE A 155 3.20 -15.03 13.27
CA ILE A 155 1.78 -14.70 13.34
C ILE A 155 1.40 -14.17 14.73
N SER A 156 2.01 -14.71 15.80
CA SER A 156 1.82 -14.17 17.16
C SER A 156 2.54 -12.84 17.39
N GLY A 157 3.47 -12.46 16.54
CA GLY A 157 4.32 -11.27 16.70
C GLY A 157 5.52 -11.48 17.63
N GLU A 158 5.76 -12.69 18.12
CA GLU A 158 6.98 -12.99 18.88
C GLU A 158 8.26 -12.83 18.04
N TRP A 159 8.15 -13.09 16.74
CA TRP A 159 9.19 -12.87 15.75
C TRP A 159 8.67 -11.99 14.62
N THR A 160 9.60 -11.25 14.01
CA THR A 160 9.31 -10.45 12.82
C THR A 160 9.91 -11.05 11.57
N GLY A 161 9.48 -10.55 10.41
CA GLY A 161 10.01 -10.94 9.12
C GLY A 161 10.48 -9.76 8.29
N THR A 162 11.43 -9.98 7.39
CA THR A 162 11.96 -8.95 6.49
C THR A 162 12.17 -9.46 5.09
N MET A 163 12.28 -8.55 4.14
CA MET A 163 12.51 -8.80 2.72
C MET A 163 13.87 -8.23 2.30
N ASN A 164 14.81 -9.10 1.89
CA ASN A 164 16.20 -8.73 1.59
C ASN A 164 16.53 -8.98 0.12
N LEU A 165 16.30 -7.99 -0.74
CA LEU A 165 16.52 -8.06 -2.19
C LEU A 165 17.69 -7.21 -2.63
N THR A 166 17.57 -5.90 -2.38
CA THR A 166 18.41 -4.83 -2.93
C THR A 166 19.86 -4.92 -2.45
N GLU A 167 20.79 -4.72 -3.37
CA GLU A 167 22.23 -4.61 -3.11
C GLU A 167 22.74 -3.25 -3.60
N PRO A 168 23.94 -2.79 -3.18
CA PRO A 168 24.44 -1.46 -3.54
C PRO A 168 24.48 -1.14 -5.03
N HIS A 169 24.51 -2.16 -5.89
CA HIS A 169 24.60 -2.01 -7.34
C HIS A 169 23.34 -2.48 -8.08
N CYS A 170 22.34 -3.02 -7.38
CA CYS A 170 21.09 -3.46 -8.02
C CYS A 170 19.88 -3.35 -7.07
N GLY A 171 18.78 -2.82 -7.59
CA GLY A 171 17.49 -2.75 -6.89
C GLY A 171 16.36 -3.12 -7.83
N THR A 172 16.14 -2.36 -8.90
CA THR A 172 15.13 -2.65 -9.92
C THR A 172 15.51 -3.88 -10.76
N ASP A 173 16.78 -3.98 -11.20
CA ASP A 173 17.30 -5.12 -11.93
C ASP A 173 17.99 -6.11 -10.97
N LEU A 174 17.22 -7.04 -10.43
CA LEU A 174 17.72 -8.10 -9.55
C LEU A 174 18.58 -9.13 -10.30
N GLY A 175 18.58 -9.13 -11.63
CA GLY A 175 19.47 -9.98 -12.44
C GLY A 175 20.95 -9.77 -12.13
N MET A 176 21.31 -8.59 -11.60
CA MET A 176 22.69 -8.23 -11.22
C MET A 176 23.09 -8.66 -9.79
N LEU A 177 22.21 -9.30 -9.03
CA LEU A 177 22.40 -9.71 -7.63
C LEU A 177 23.66 -10.59 -7.48
N ARG A 178 24.47 -10.32 -6.44
CA ARG A 178 25.78 -10.95 -6.17
C ARG A 178 25.84 -11.73 -4.87
N THR A 179 24.90 -11.56 -3.93
CA THR A 179 24.86 -12.37 -2.70
C THR A 179 24.90 -13.85 -3.04
N LYS A 180 25.81 -14.60 -2.39
CA LYS A 180 26.07 -16.01 -2.68
C LYS A 180 25.47 -16.91 -1.61
N ALA A 181 25.11 -18.12 -2.01
CA ALA A 181 24.72 -19.23 -1.15
C ALA A 181 25.56 -20.45 -1.48
N VAL A 182 26.34 -20.95 -0.52
CA VAL A 182 27.21 -22.14 -0.69
C VAL A 182 26.66 -23.26 0.16
N PRO A 183 26.34 -24.45 -0.40
CA PRO A 183 25.80 -25.58 0.35
C PRO A 183 26.79 -26.08 1.44
N ASN A 184 26.26 -26.40 2.63
CA ASN A 184 27.05 -27.06 3.69
C ASN A 184 27.05 -28.59 3.61
N GLY A 185 26.15 -29.20 2.82
CA GLY A 185 25.99 -30.65 2.69
C GLY A 185 25.01 -31.25 3.71
N ASP A 186 24.47 -30.47 4.64
CA ASP A 186 23.48 -30.88 5.66
C ASP A 186 22.07 -30.30 5.39
N GLY A 187 21.86 -29.71 4.21
CA GLY A 187 20.62 -29.04 3.84
C GLY A 187 20.62 -27.54 4.13
N SER A 188 21.59 -27.01 4.86
CA SER A 188 21.81 -25.59 5.07
C SER A 188 22.78 -24.98 4.06
N TYR A 189 22.83 -23.66 4.00
CA TYR A 189 23.71 -22.89 3.13
C TYR A 189 24.42 -21.78 3.92
N ARG A 190 25.64 -21.44 3.50
CA ARG A 190 26.34 -20.24 3.93
C ARG A 190 25.98 -19.09 2.99
N ILE A 191 25.36 -18.08 3.56
CA ILE A 191 24.93 -16.87 2.82
C ILE A 191 25.97 -15.78 3.05
N SER A 192 26.53 -15.21 1.96
CA SER A 192 27.53 -14.15 2.03
C SER A 192 27.21 -13.03 1.04
N GLY A 193 27.17 -11.80 1.54
CA GLY A 193 26.89 -10.59 0.76
C GLY A 193 26.35 -9.44 1.59
N GLN A 194 26.01 -8.36 0.92
CA GLN A 194 25.45 -7.17 1.54
C GLN A 194 24.10 -6.83 0.91
N LYS A 195 23.12 -6.56 1.75
CA LYS A 195 21.81 -6.02 1.36
C LYS A 195 21.65 -4.64 1.94
N ILE A 196 21.07 -3.72 1.14
CA ILE A 196 20.85 -2.33 1.56
C ILE A 196 19.36 -1.98 1.55
N TRP A 197 19.01 -0.93 2.28
CA TRP A 197 17.65 -0.42 2.43
C TRP A 197 16.66 -1.45 2.99
N ILE A 198 17.17 -2.29 3.90
CA ILE A 198 16.34 -3.34 4.51
C ILE A 198 15.54 -2.74 5.66
N SER A 199 14.26 -2.48 5.41
CA SER A 199 13.33 -2.02 6.43
C SER A 199 13.18 -3.09 7.51
N SER A 200 13.23 -2.67 8.78
CA SER A 200 13.14 -3.55 9.95
C SER A 200 14.21 -4.66 10.00
N GLY A 201 15.36 -4.43 9.34
CA GLY A 201 16.44 -5.43 9.24
C GLY A 201 17.09 -5.77 10.59
N GLU A 202 17.13 -4.83 11.52
CA GLU A 202 17.57 -5.03 12.90
C GLU A 202 16.75 -4.10 13.82
N HIS A 203 16.28 -4.62 14.95
CA HIS A 203 15.51 -3.89 15.95
C HIS A 203 15.39 -4.69 17.25
N ASP A 204 14.84 -4.05 18.29
CA ASP A 204 14.65 -4.61 19.63
C ASP A 204 13.19 -4.96 19.99
N LEU A 205 12.28 -4.98 18.99
CA LEU A 205 10.84 -5.20 19.22
C LEU A 205 10.49 -6.67 19.45
N ALA A 206 11.23 -7.60 18.82
CA ALA A 206 10.90 -9.03 18.79
C ALA A 206 12.09 -9.92 19.20
N GLY A 207 11.81 -11.13 19.64
CA GLY A 207 12.83 -12.10 20.08
C GLY A 207 13.69 -12.67 18.94
N ASN A 208 13.21 -12.66 17.71
CA ASN A 208 13.95 -13.06 16.51
C ASN A 208 13.47 -12.26 15.29
N ILE A 209 14.32 -12.20 14.26
CA ILE A 209 14.01 -11.61 12.96
C ILE A 209 14.28 -12.65 11.90
N ILE A 210 13.29 -12.95 11.08
CA ILE A 210 13.36 -13.96 10.02
C ILE A 210 13.56 -13.25 8.69
N HIS A 211 14.80 -13.25 8.20
CA HIS A 211 15.15 -12.60 6.94
C HIS A 211 14.87 -13.53 5.76
N LEU A 212 14.05 -13.07 4.80
CA LEU A 212 13.89 -13.71 3.51
C LEU A 212 14.87 -13.10 2.53
N VAL A 213 15.93 -13.85 2.18
CA VAL A 213 17.10 -13.35 1.47
C VAL A 213 17.19 -13.94 0.07
N LEU A 214 17.25 -13.09 -0.95
CA LEU A 214 17.57 -13.52 -2.31
C LEU A 214 19.08 -13.68 -2.47
N ALA A 215 19.52 -14.85 -2.94
CA ALA A 215 20.93 -15.17 -3.20
C ALA A 215 21.08 -16.12 -4.40
N ARG A 216 22.31 -16.23 -4.90
CA ARG A 216 22.69 -17.22 -5.94
C ARG A 216 23.38 -18.40 -5.31
N ILE A 217 22.88 -19.59 -5.58
CA ILE A 217 23.60 -20.82 -5.26
C ILE A 217 24.86 -20.89 -6.13
N GLU A 218 25.96 -21.38 -5.58
CA GLU A 218 27.21 -21.54 -6.32
C GLU A 218 26.99 -22.42 -7.56
N GLY A 219 27.38 -21.89 -8.75
CA GLY A 219 27.15 -22.56 -10.04
C GLY A 219 25.77 -22.32 -10.67
N ALA A 220 24.89 -21.52 -10.03
CA ALA A 220 23.60 -21.16 -10.61
C ALA A 220 23.74 -20.30 -11.89
N PRO A 221 22.77 -20.34 -12.81
CA PRO A 221 22.76 -19.50 -14.01
C PRO A 221 22.84 -18.01 -13.68
N ASP A 222 23.41 -17.21 -14.60
CA ASP A 222 23.38 -15.75 -14.52
C ASP A 222 21.96 -15.19 -14.72
N GLY A 223 21.78 -13.91 -14.33
CA GLY A 223 20.53 -13.19 -14.48
C GLY A 223 19.45 -13.67 -13.51
N VAL A 224 18.20 -13.31 -13.78
CA VAL A 224 17.05 -13.58 -12.91
C VAL A 224 16.75 -15.08 -12.71
N LYS A 225 17.21 -15.93 -13.67
CA LYS A 225 16.94 -17.36 -13.65
C LYS A 225 17.79 -18.16 -12.65
N GLY A 226 18.80 -17.54 -12.04
CA GLY A 226 19.67 -18.19 -11.05
C GLY A 226 19.45 -17.71 -9.62
N ILE A 227 18.32 -17.02 -9.35
CA ILE A 227 18.03 -16.46 -8.03
C ILE A 227 17.17 -17.42 -7.22
N SER A 228 17.67 -17.77 -6.03
CA SER A 228 17.00 -18.60 -5.04
C SER A 228 16.61 -17.77 -3.82
N LEU A 229 15.64 -18.25 -3.03
CA LEU A 229 15.19 -17.62 -1.80
C LEU A 229 15.64 -18.44 -0.59
N PHE A 230 16.12 -17.77 0.45
CA PHE A 230 16.56 -18.39 1.68
C PHE A 230 15.88 -17.76 2.89
N VAL A 231 15.51 -18.58 3.86
CA VAL A 231 15.19 -18.14 5.21
C VAL A 231 16.48 -18.12 6.04
N VAL A 232 16.79 -16.94 6.61
CA VAL A 232 18.02 -16.69 7.37
C VAL A 232 17.61 -16.00 8.69
N PRO A 233 17.46 -16.76 9.80
CA PRO A 233 17.07 -16.18 11.08
C PRO A 233 18.22 -15.38 11.71
N LYS A 234 17.90 -14.30 12.42
CA LYS A 234 18.85 -13.51 13.23
C LYS A 234 19.50 -14.37 14.32
N HIS A 235 18.72 -15.20 14.99
CA HIS A 235 19.18 -16.24 15.91
C HIS A 235 18.81 -17.59 15.34
N ILE A 236 19.81 -18.48 15.21
CA ILE A 236 19.61 -19.87 14.78
C ILE A 236 18.80 -20.57 15.85
N LEU A 237 17.81 -21.36 15.43
CA LEU A 237 16.96 -22.06 16.38
C LEU A 237 17.70 -23.26 17.00
N ASP A 238 17.50 -23.46 18.29
CA ASP A 238 17.96 -24.65 19.01
C ASP A 238 17.05 -25.87 18.71
N ALA A 239 17.37 -27.01 19.34
CA ALA A 239 16.62 -28.25 19.15
C ALA A 239 15.13 -28.16 19.63
N ASP A 240 14.82 -27.22 20.50
CA ASP A 240 13.48 -26.98 21.04
C ASP A 240 12.73 -25.93 20.23
N GLY A 241 13.32 -25.37 19.17
CA GLY A 241 12.74 -24.36 18.30
C GLY A 241 12.78 -22.93 18.89
N ASN A 242 13.61 -22.68 19.90
CA ASN A 242 13.81 -21.37 20.48
C ASN A 242 15.00 -20.63 19.85
N PRO A 243 15.06 -19.28 19.92
CA PRO A 243 16.22 -18.54 19.47
C PRO A 243 17.48 -18.93 20.28
N GLY A 244 18.45 -19.51 19.59
CA GLY A 244 19.73 -19.96 20.14
C GLY A 244 20.87 -19.00 19.82
N ALA A 245 21.95 -19.51 19.22
CA ALA A 245 23.12 -18.71 18.88
C ALA A 245 22.82 -17.60 17.87
N ARG A 246 23.47 -16.44 18.03
CA ARG A 246 23.45 -15.37 17.03
C ARG A 246 24.00 -15.88 15.71
N ASN A 247 23.27 -15.67 14.62
CA ASN A 247 23.74 -16.02 13.28
C ASN A 247 24.79 -15.00 12.79
N SER A 248 25.58 -15.39 11.82
CA SER A 248 26.68 -14.60 11.23
C SER A 248 26.17 -13.50 10.30
N LEU A 249 25.24 -12.68 10.81
CA LEU A 249 24.70 -11.51 10.15
C LEU A 249 24.62 -10.33 11.11
N GLN A 250 24.78 -9.12 10.59
CA GLN A 250 24.69 -7.92 11.42
C GLN A 250 24.23 -6.68 10.64
N CYS A 251 23.63 -5.73 11.34
CA CYS A 251 23.37 -4.40 10.81
C CYS A 251 24.70 -3.62 10.75
N GLY A 252 25.20 -3.38 9.55
CA GLY A 252 26.42 -2.60 9.30
C GLY A 252 26.21 -1.09 9.38
N GLY A 253 24.97 -0.62 9.23
CA GLY A 253 24.60 0.79 9.28
C GLY A 253 23.10 1.00 9.17
N LEU A 254 22.64 2.16 9.62
CA LEU A 254 21.30 2.67 9.35
C LEU A 254 21.38 3.77 8.30
N GLU A 255 20.40 3.81 7.41
CA GLU A 255 20.27 4.88 6.42
C GLU A 255 19.71 6.15 7.07
N GLU A 256 20.35 7.29 6.82
CA GLU A 256 19.83 8.62 7.16
C GLU A 256 18.77 8.99 6.12
N LYS A 257 17.51 8.87 6.50
CA LYS A 257 16.36 9.04 5.58
C LYS A 257 15.71 10.40 5.70
N MET A 258 15.00 10.81 4.64
CA MET A 258 14.16 12.00 4.63
C MET A 258 12.99 11.91 5.62
N GLY A 259 12.42 10.72 5.82
CA GLY A 259 11.27 10.44 6.69
C GLY A 259 11.25 9.00 7.20
N ILE A 260 10.15 8.59 7.81
CA ILE A 260 9.97 7.27 8.45
C ILE A 260 11.11 6.91 9.39
N HIS A 261 11.58 7.89 10.18
CA HIS A 261 12.75 7.74 11.05
C HIS A 261 12.54 6.69 12.14
N GLY A 262 11.28 6.47 12.56
CA GLY A 262 10.91 5.44 13.54
C GLY A 262 11.00 4.00 13.04
N ASN A 263 11.26 3.78 11.74
CA ASN A 263 11.55 2.46 11.20
C ASN A 263 13.04 2.33 10.86
N SER A 264 13.68 1.26 11.33
CA SER A 264 15.08 0.98 11.00
C SER A 264 15.21 0.56 9.54
N THR A 265 16.03 1.28 8.79
CA THR A 265 16.37 0.92 7.40
C THR A 265 17.85 0.57 7.36
N CYS A 266 18.14 -0.72 7.24
CA CYS A 266 19.43 -1.30 7.55
C CYS A 266 20.27 -1.61 6.31
N VAL A 267 21.58 -1.46 6.45
CA VAL A 267 22.57 -2.17 5.66
C VAL A 267 22.85 -3.49 6.35
N MET A 268 22.43 -4.60 5.75
CA MET A 268 22.59 -5.95 6.32
C MET A 268 23.78 -6.66 5.70
N ASN A 269 24.76 -7.03 6.53
CA ASN A 269 25.93 -7.80 6.13
C ASN A 269 25.75 -9.26 6.54
N TYR A 270 25.92 -10.15 5.58
CA TYR A 270 25.89 -11.60 5.75
C TYR A 270 27.31 -12.12 5.56
N ASP A 271 27.88 -12.76 6.57
CA ASP A 271 29.25 -13.30 6.57
C ASP A 271 29.18 -14.82 6.87
N GLU A 272 28.97 -15.60 5.83
CA GLU A 272 28.70 -17.04 5.94
C GLU A 272 27.50 -17.35 6.87
N ALA A 273 26.48 -16.49 6.87
CA ALA A 273 25.29 -16.68 7.68
C ALA A 273 24.54 -17.96 7.28
N THR A 274 24.15 -18.75 8.27
CA THR A 274 23.39 -19.98 8.03
C THR A 274 21.97 -19.67 7.58
N GLY A 275 21.58 -20.27 6.45
CA GLY A 275 20.24 -20.15 5.90
C GLY A 275 19.75 -21.45 5.26
N TRP A 276 18.45 -21.53 5.01
CA TRP A 276 17.81 -22.70 4.40
C TRP A 276 17.02 -22.27 3.17
N LEU A 277 17.07 -23.10 2.13
CA LEU A 277 16.34 -22.84 0.88
C LEU A 277 14.83 -22.83 1.14
N VAL A 278 14.15 -21.84 0.57
CA VAL A 278 12.67 -21.75 0.54
C VAL A 278 12.21 -22.08 -0.87
N GLY A 279 11.44 -23.16 -1.01
CA GLY A 279 10.96 -23.68 -2.30
C GLY A 279 12.07 -24.39 -3.09
N GLU A 280 12.10 -24.17 -4.39
CA GLU A 280 13.03 -24.82 -5.32
C GLU A 280 14.21 -23.89 -5.66
N GLU A 281 15.38 -24.50 -5.93
CA GLU A 281 16.53 -23.77 -6.48
C GLU A 281 16.16 -22.99 -7.74
N ASN A 282 16.68 -21.78 -7.84
CA ASN A 282 16.48 -20.89 -9.00
C ASN A 282 15.01 -20.44 -9.23
N LYS A 283 14.12 -20.63 -8.24
CA LYS A 283 12.71 -20.20 -8.27
C LYS A 283 12.38 -19.14 -7.21
N GLY A 284 13.39 -18.60 -6.53
CA GLY A 284 13.21 -17.69 -5.40
C GLY A 284 12.43 -16.42 -5.74
N LEU A 285 12.57 -15.87 -6.95
CA LEU A 285 11.80 -14.69 -7.38
C LEU A 285 10.29 -14.96 -7.44
N LYS A 286 9.87 -16.17 -7.84
CA LYS A 286 8.43 -16.49 -7.89
C LYS A 286 7.78 -16.38 -6.51
N ILE A 287 8.45 -16.86 -5.48
CA ILE A 287 7.96 -16.81 -4.09
C ILE A 287 8.06 -15.38 -3.56
N MET A 288 9.18 -14.70 -3.81
CA MET A 288 9.38 -13.31 -3.37
C MET A 288 8.36 -12.36 -3.99
N PHE A 289 7.87 -12.61 -5.21
CA PHE A 289 6.81 -11.81 -5.83
C PHE A 289 5.48 -11.90 -5.08
N VAL A 290 5.19 -12.98 -4.35
CA VAL A 290 4.00 -13.07 -3.49
C VAL A 290 4.09 -12.00 -2.40
N MET A 291 5.22 -11.94 -1.69
CA MET A 291 5.49 -10.90 -0.68
C MET A 291 5.46 -9.49 -1.29
N MET A 292 6.11 -9.30 -2.44
CA MET A 292 6.17 -7.99 -3.11
C MET A 292 4.79 -7.49 -3.57
N ASN A 293 3.89 -8.37 -4.02
CA ASN A 293 2.55 -7.95 -4.44
C ASN A 293 1.72 -7.50 -3.24
N GLU A 294 1.83 -8.18 -2.10
CA GLU A 294 1.20 -7.75 -0.86
C GLU A 294 1.78 -6.42 -0.37
N ALA A 295 3.11 -6.29 -0.37
CA ALA A 295 3.79 -5.04 -0.04
C ALA A 295 3.34 -3.88 -0.93
N ARG A 296 3.11 -4.11 -2.23
CA ARG A 296 2.62 -3.08 -3.17
C ARG A 296 1.22 -2.59 -2.81
N LEU A 297 0.31 -3.49 -2.42
CA LEU A 297 -1.01 -3.09 -1.93
C LEU A 297 -0.89 -2.27 -0.64
N GLY A 298 -0.04 -2.71 0.29
CA GLY A 298 0.27 -1.98 1.52
C GLY A 298 0.87 -0.60 1.26
N VAL A 299 1.73 -0.44 0.23
CA VAL A 299 2.29 0.87 -0.15
C VAL A 299 1.22 1.77 -0.78
N GLY A 300 0.32 1.24 -1.60
CA GLY A 300 -0.85 2.00 -2.07
C GLY A 300 -1.71 2.50 -0.91
N LEU A 301 -1.92 1.63 0.09
CA LEU A 301 -2.61 1.97 1.33
C LEU A 301 -1.90 3.07 2.13
N GLN A 302 -0.57 3.10 2.18
CA GLN A 302 0.19 4.18 2.81
C GLN A 302 -0.06 5.54 2.15
N GLY A 303 -0.21 5.58 0.83
CA GLY A 303 -0.59 6.80 0.11
C GLY A 303 -1.96 7.33 0.54
N LEU A 304 -2.94 6.43 0.69
CA LEU A 304 -4.25 6.76 1.25
C LEU A 304 -4.14 7.22 2.70
N ALA A 305 -3.46 6.46 3.56
CA ALA A 305 -3.36 6.68 4.99
C ALA A 305 -2.75 8.05 5.36
N LEU A 306 -1.67 8.42 4.68
CA LEU A 306 -1.04 9.74 4.87
C LEU A 306 -1.89 10.87 4.28
N GLY A 307 -2.60 10.63 3.17
CA GLY A 307 -3.60 11.55 2.64
C GLY A 307 -4.74 11.80 3.63
N GLU A 308 -5.23 10.76 4.29
CA GLU A 308 -6.31 10.84 5.30
C GLU A 308 -5.89 11.69 6.50
N VAL A 309 -4.77 11.38 7.15
CA VAL A 309 -4.34 12.13 8.34
C VAL A 309 -4.00 13.59 7.99
N ALA A 310 -3.43 13.86 6.80
CA ALA A 310 -3.19 15.22 6.32
C ALA A 310 -4.51 15.98 6.08
N TYR A 311 -5.52 15.33 5.48
CA TYR A 311 -6.84 15.89 5.28
C TYR A 311 -7.51 16.29 6.60
N GLN A 312 -7.53 15.40 7.59
CA GLN A 312 -8.14 15.67 8.88
C GLN A 312 -7.55 16.91 9.56
N ASN A 313 -6.22 16.98 9.60
CA ASN A 313 -5.51 18.09 10.23
C ASN A 313 -5.68 19.40 9.46
N SER A 314 -5.63 19.37 8.14
CA SER A 314 -5.84 20.56 7.31
C SER A 314 -7.29 21.07 7.38
N LEU A 315 -8.27 20.19 7.48
CA LEU A 315 -9.67 20.54 7.68
C LEU A 315 -9.88 21.22 9.03
N ALA A 316 -9.32 20.65 10.10
CA ALA A 316 -9.40 21.26 11.44
C ALA A 316 -8.76 22.65 11.46
N PHE A 317 -7.54 22.78 10.90
CA PHE A 317 -6.86 24.06 10.79
C PHE A 317 -7.66 25.09 9.96
N ALA A 318 -8.23 24.68 8.83
CA ALA A 318 -9.00 25.58 7.96
C ALA A 318 -10.28 26.11 8.61
N LYS A 319 -10.88 25.35 9.52
CA LYS A 319 -12.06 25.77 10.30
C LYS A 319 -11.70 26.75 11.44
N ASP A 320 -10.51 26.65 11.99
CA ASP A 320 -10.08 27.45 13.15
C ASP A 320 -9.31 28.71 12.74
N ARG A 321 -8.45 28.64 11.73
CA ARG A 321 -7.58 29.74 11.29
C ARG A 321 -8.39 30.87 10.68
N LEU A 322 -8.33 32.04 11.31
CA LEU A 322 -8.98 33.27 10.81
C LEU A 322 -8.00 34.08 9.93
N GLN A 323 -8.38 34.33 8.65
CA GLN A 323 -7.59 35.15 7.74
C GLN A 323 -8.44 35.63 6.54
N GLY A 324 -8.45 36.95 6.33
CA GLY A 324 -9.23 37.57 5.23
C GLY A 324 -10.73 37.53 5.44
N ARG A 325 -11.49 37.82 4.38
CA ARG A 325 -12.95 37.79 4.35
C ARG A 325 -13.41 36.98 3.13
N SER A 326 -14.57 36.33 3.25
CA SER A 326 -15.22 35.68 2.10
C SER A 326 -15.47 36.66 0.98
N LEU A 327 -15.30 36.20 -0.26
CA LEU A 327 -15.58 37.02 -1.47
C LEU A 327 -17.07 37.46 -1.58
N THR A 328 -17.97 36.74 -0.91
CA THR A 328 -19.41 36.99 -0.91
C THR A 328 -19.89 37.77 0.33
N GLY A 329 -18.96 38.35 1.07
CA GLY A 329 -19.23 39.09 2.32
C GLY A 329 -18.85 38.32 3.57
N PRO A 330 -18.61 39.02 4.71
CA PRO A 330 -18.17 38.42 5.95
C PRO A 330 -19.08 37.29 6.42
N GLN A 331 -18.49 36.14 6.76
CA GLN A 331 -19.20 34.99 7.36
C GLN A 331 -19.10 35.00 8.89
N ASN A 332 -18.06 35.63 9.45
CA ASN A 332 -17.87 35.88 10.86
C ASN A 332 -17.92 37.39 11.10
N ALA A 333 -19.14 37.97 11.04
CA ALA A 333 -19.34 39.42 11.04
C ALA A 333 -18.75 40.14 12.24
N ASP A 334 -18.84 39.51 13.44
CA ASP A 334 -18.37 40.05 14.71
C ASP A 334 -16.88 39.80 14.98
N GLY A 335 -16.25 38.93 14.21
CA GLY A 335 -14.84 38.58 14.36
C GLY A 335 -13.91 39.43 13.51
N PRO A 336 -12.59 39.39 13.78
CA PRO A 336 -11.59 40.17 13.05
C PRO A 336 -11.39 39.69 11.60
N ALA A 337 -11.71 38.43 11.31
CA ALA A 337 -11.60 37.80 10.00
C ALA A 337 -12.52 36.57 9.91
N ASP A 338 -12.65 35.98 8.74
CA ASP A 338 -13.36 34.72 8.53
C ASP A 338 -12.41 33.52 8.67
N PRO A 339 -12.91 32.31 9.04
CA PRO A 339 -12.15 31.08 8.90
C PRO A 339 -11.72 30.84 7.46
N ILE A 340 -10.47 30.37 7.24
CA ILE A 340 -9.95 30.23 5.87
C ILE A 340 -10.71 29.20 5.02
N ILE A 341 -11.49 28.31 5.62
CA ILE A 341 -12.38 27.37 4.92
C ILE A 341 -13.41 28.05 4.02
N VAL A 342 -13.68 29.36 4.20
CA VAL A 342 -14.63 30.09 3.35
C VAL A 342 -14.03 30.43 1.97
N HIS A 343 -12.70 30.37 1.83
CA HIS A 343 -12.02 30.73 0.59
C HIS A 343 -12.11 29.59 -0.44
N PRO A 344 -12.49 29.88 -1.70
CA PRO A 344 -12.67 28.85 -2.72
C PRO A 344 -11.45 27.98 -2.98
N ASP A 345 -10.23 28.51 -2.95
CA ASP A 345 -9.01 27.73 -3.18
C ASP A 345 -8.70 26.79 -2.00
N VAL A 346 -8.93 27.23 -0.76
CA VAL A 346 -8.84 26.36 0.41
C VAL A 346 -9.85 25.21 0.31
N ARG A 347 -11.10 25.51 -0.08
CA ARG A 347 -12.13 24.48 -0.32
C ARG A 347 -11.74 23.53 -1.43
N ARG A 348 -11.14 24.02 -2.54
CA ARG A 348 -10.64 23.16 -3.61
C ARG A 348 -9.64 22.14 -3.05
N MET A 349 -8.62 22.59 -2.32
CA MET A 349 -7.62 21.70 -1.74
C MET A 349 -8.21 20.68 -0.74
N LEU A 350 -9.18 21.10 0.08
CA LEU A 350 -9.87 20.19 1.00
C LEU A 350 -10.75 19.18 0.25
N MET A 351 -11.45 19.60 -0.80
CA MET A 351 -12.31 18.73 -1.60
C MET A 351 -11.48 17.75 -2.43
N ASP A 352 -10.32 18.17 -2.95
CA ASP A 352 -9.37 17.28 -3.63
C ASP A 352 -8.91 16.14 -2.69
N GLN A 353 -8.50 16.48 -1.46
CA GLN A 353 -8.12 15.50 -0.46
C GLN A 353 -9.28 14.57 -0.09
N LYS A 354 -10.46 15.13 0.21
CA LYS A 354 -11.65 14.35 0.59
C LYS A 354 -12.08 13.39 -0.53
N ALA A 355 -12.17 13.89 -1.75
CA ALA A 355 -12.56 13.09 -2.90
C ALA A 355 -11.58 11.95 -3.19
N PHE A 356 -10.29 12.21 -2.96
CA PHE A 356 -9.26 11.20 -3.09
C PHE A 356 -9.37 10.12 -2.01
N VAL A 357 -9.33 10.48 -0.72
CA VAL A 357 -9.23 9.50 0.37
C VAL A 357 -10.46 8.59 0.44
N GLU A 358 -11.65 9.12 0.17
CA GLU A 358 -12.88 8.31 0.17
C GLU A 358 -12.92 7.31 -0.99
N ALA A 359 -12.57 7.74 -2.22
CA ALA A 359 -12.53 6.83 -3.37
C ALA A 359 -11.37 5.83 -3.27
N ALA A 360 -10.19 6.25 -2.77
CA ALA A 360 -9.05 5.38 -2.57
C ALA A 360 -9.35 4.27 -1.55
N ARG A 361 -10.03 4.60 -0.43
CA ARG A 361 -10.46 3.61 0.58
C ARG A 361 -11.40 2.58 -0.03
N CYS A 362 -12.38 3.02 -0.82
CA CYS A 362 -13.27 2.09 -1.53
C CYS A 362 -12.47 1.22 -2.52
N PHE A 363 -11.53 1.79 -3.27
CA PHE A 363 -10.73 1.06 -4.27
C PHE A 363 -9.81 0.02 -3.65
N VAL A 364 -9.11 0.36 -2.56
CA VAL A 364 -8.27 -0.60 -1.82
C VAL A 364 -9.13 -1.73 -1.24
N SER A 365 -10.27 -1.40 -0.61
CA SER A 365 -11.18 -2.39 -0.04
C SER A 365 -11.77 -3.32 -1.10
N TRP A 366 -12.18 -2.77 -2.26
CA TRP A 366 -12.68 -3.54 -3.38
C TRP A 366 -11.60 -4.48 -3.95
N THR A 367 -10.35 -3.99 -4.08
CA THR A 367 -9.22 -4.80 -4.54
C THR A 367 -8.89 -5.91 -3.52
N ALA A 368 -8.89 -5.60 -2.23
CA ALA A 368 -8.67 -6.58 -1.15
C ALA A 368 -9.72 -7.70 -1.15
N LEU A 369 -10.99 -7.35 -1.38
CA LEU A 369 -12.06 -8.33 -1.52
C LEU A 369 -11.80 -9.30 -2.67
N HIS A 370 -11.24 -8.84 -3.79
CA HIS A 370 -10.82 -9.73 -4.87
C HIS A 370 -9.65 -10.64 -4.45
N GLY A 371 -8.74 -10.19 -3.61
CA GLY A 371 -7.71 -11.06 -3.00
C GLY A 371 -8.33 -12.20 -2.18
N ASP A 372 -9.30 -11.87 -1.33
CA ASP A 372 -10.06 -12.88 -0.57
C ASP A 372 -10.82 -13.86 -1.48
N LEU A 373 -11.48 -13.37 -2.54
CA LEU A 373 -12.24 -14.20 -3.48
C LEU A 373 -11.36 -15.10 -4.35
N GLU A 374 -10.16 -14.66 -4.73
CA GLU A 374 -9.17 -15.48 -5.41
C GLU A 374 -8.77 -16.70 -4.57
N GLU A 375 -8.59 -16.49 -3.28
CA GLU A 375 -8.12 -17.52 -2.35
C GLU A 375 -9.27 -18.43 -1.85
N LYS A 376 -10.42 -17.84 -1.51
CA LYS A 376 -11.47 -18.50 -0.69
C LYS A 376 -12.73 -18.90 -1.45
N SER A 377 -12.98 -18.39 -2.66
CA SER A 377 -14.22 -18.71 -3.40
C SER A 377 -14.25 -20.18 -3.85
N ASP A 378 -15.38 -20.82 -3.70
CA ASP A 378 -15.62 -22.17 -4.23
C ASP A 378 -15.83 -22.19 -5.76
N ASP A 379 -16.21 -21.04 -6.35
CA ASP A 379 -16.40 -20.91 -7.79
C ASP A 379 -15.05 -20.67 -8.51
N PRO A 380 -14.59 -21.62 -9.35
CA PRO A 380 -13.35 -21.46 -10.11
C PRO A 380 -13.34 -20.24 -11.04
N MET A 381 -14.49 -19.85 -11.59
CA MET A 381 -14.59 -18.67 -12.46
C MET A 381 -14.41 -17.38 -11.66
N GLN A 382 -14.96 -17.32 -10.45
CA GLN A 382 -14.77 -16.20 -9.55
C GLN A 382 -13.31 -16.10 -9.09
N ARG A 383 -12.67 -17.24 -8.76
CA ARG A 383 -11.24 -17.25 -8.42
C ARG A 383 -10.38 -16.74 -9.56
N GLU A 384 -10.61 -17.21 -10.78
CA GLU A 384 -9.86 -16.78 -11.96
C GLU A 384 -10.04 -15.28 -12.22
N LYS A 385 -11.28 -14.78 -12.21
CA LYS A 385 -11.59 -13.35 -12.37
C LYS A 385 -10.91 -12.51 -11.30
N SER A 386 -10.94 -12.95 -10.05
CA SER A 386 -10.36 -12.23 -8.93
C SER A 386 -8.83 -12.19 -9.00
N GLY A 387 -8.16 -13.29 -9.37
CA GLY A 387 -6.72 -13.34 -9.61
C GLY A 387 -6.29 -12.45 -10.79
N ASP A 388 -7.08 -12.39 -11.85
CA ASP A 388 -6.89 -11.46 -12.96
C ASP A 388 -6.93 -10.00 -12.47
N TYR A 389 -7.89 -9.65 -11.62
CA TYR A 389 -8.02 -8.30 -11.07
C TYR A 389 -6.87 -7.97 -10.10
N MET A 390 -6.49 -8.89 -9.22
CA MET A 390 -5.33 -8.69 -8.35
C MET A 390 -4.07 -8.41 -9.17
N SER A 391 -3.82 -9.18 -10.23
CA SER A 391 -2.67 -8.98 -11.10
C SER A 391 -2.69 -7.64 -11.83
N LEU A 392 -3.86 -7.23 -12.35
CA LEU A 392 -4.03 -6.01 -13.16
C LEU A 392 -3.99 -4.75 -12.31
N LEU A 393 -4.65 -4.76 -11.13
CA LEU A 393 -4.91 -3.58 -10.33
C LEU A 393 -3.79 -3.25 -9.33
N THR A 394 -2.98 -4.23 -8.90
CA THR A 394 -1.88 -4.01 -7.94
C THR A 394 -0.95 -2.86 -8.34
N PRO A 395 -0.40 -2.78 -9.59
CA PRO A 395 0.44 -1.65 -9.99
C PRO A 395 -0.32 -0.31 -9.97
N ILE A 396 -1.62 -0.31 -10.24
CA ILE A 396 -2.46 0.89 -10.25
C ILE A 396 -2.71 1.36 -8.81
N VAL A 397 -3.11 0.45 -7.90
CA VAL A 397 -3.27 0.76 -6.48
C VAL A 397 -1.98 1.35 -5.92
N LYS A 398 -0.82 0.71 -6.18
CA LYS A 398 0.46 1.20 -5.68
C LYS A 398 0.82 2.58 -6.23
N ALA A 399 0.85 2.75 -7.54
CA ALA A 399 1.40 3.96 -8.14
C ALA A 399 0.43 5.13 -8.12
N TYR A 400 -0.83 4.92 -8.51
CA TYR A 400 -1.81 5.99 -8.55
C TYR A 400 -2.14 6.54 -7.16
N LEU A 401 -2.35 5.64 -6.18
CA LEU A 401 -2.70 6.09 -4.83
C LEU A 401 -1.53 6.77 -4.12
N THR A 402 -0.29 6.37 -4.39
CA THR A 402 0.87 7.07 -3.82
C THR A 402 1.14 8.41 -4.50
N ASP A 403 0.98 8.54 -5.82
CA ASP A 403 1.08 9.83 -6.52
C ASP A 403 0.02 10.82 -6.00
N LYS A 404 -1.24 10.41 -5.95
CA LYS A 404 -2.34 11.27 -5.48
C LYS A 404 -2.29 11.49 -3.97
N GLY A 405 -1.84 10.50 -3.18
CA GLY A 405 -1.62 10.62 -1.73
C GLY A 405 -0.56 11.67 -1.40
N PHE A 406 0.56 11.66 -2.12
CA PHE A 406 1.60 12.69 -1.97
C PHE A 406 1.09 14.09 -2.29
N LEU A 407 0.29 14.25 -3.36
CA LEU A 407 -0.37 15.52 -3.69
C LEU A 407 -1.38 15.93 -2.61
N SER A 408 -2.12 14.97 -2.05
CA SER A 408 -3.06 15.20 -0.95
C SER A 408 -2.33 15.77 0.29
N VAL A 409 -1.21 15.16 0.68
CA VAL A 409 -0.38 15.64 1.79
C VAL A 409 0.20 17.03 1.51
N SER A 410 0.64 17.28 0.27
CA SER A 410 1.13 18.60 -0.16
C SER A 410 0.04 19.67 -0.06
N ASN A 411 -1.19 19.38 -0.49
CA ASN A 411 -2.33 20.26 -0.33
C ASN A 411 -2.65 20.51 1.15
N GLY A 412 -2.57 19.47 1.99
CA GLY A 412 -2.74 19.58 3.43
C GLY A 412 -1.74 20.56 4.05
N LEU A 413 -0.45 20.42 3.75
CA LEU A 413 0.59 21.34 4.18
C LEU A 413 0.35 22.76 3.66
N GLN A 414 -0.06 22.91 2.40
CA GLN A 414 -0.34 24.21 1.76
C GLN A 414 -1.44 24.98 2.49
N ILE A 415 -2.50 24.29 2.98
CA ILE A 415 -3.59 24.91 3.74
C ILE A 415 -3.09 25.53 5.04
N PHE A 416 -2.09 24.95 5.69
CA PHE A 416 -1.44 25.51 6.88
C PHE A 416 -0.60 26.78 6.57
N GLY A 417 -0.28 27.03 5.30
CA GLY A 417 0.58 28.14 4.90
C GLY A 417 1.97 28.03 5.56
N GLY A 418 2.50 29.15 6.04
CA GLY A 418 3.83 29.18 6.71
C GLY A 418 3.91 28.26 7.93
N SER A 419 2.82 28.06 8.66
CA SER A 419 2.76 27.13 9.80
C SER A 419 3.01 25.68 9.36
N GLY A 420 2.51 25.25 8.20
CA GLY A 420 2.73 23.90 7.68
C GLY A 420 4.19 23.60 7.33
N TYR A 421 4.98 24.63 7.08
CA TYR A 421 6.39 24.51 6.74
C TYR A 421 7.30 24.37 7.97
N THR A 422 6.79 24.66 9.16
CA THR A 422 7.54 24.55 10.42
C THR A 422 7.29 23.20 11.08
N GLU A 423 8.32 22.64 11.71
CA GLU A 423 8.31 21.32 12.33
C GLU A 423 7.29 21.20 13.48
N GLU A 424 7.01 22.27 14.21
CA GLU A 424 6.11 22.26 15.38
C GLU A 424 4.67 21.85 15.05
N TRP A 425 4.22 22.10 13.80
CA TRP A 425 2.87 21.73 13.35
C TRP A 425 2.76 20.29 12.83
N GLY A 426 3.92 19.63 12.57
CA GLY A 426 4.00 18.23 12.23
C GLY A 426 3.56 17.86 10.79
N MET A 427 3.09 18.82 9.99
CA MET A 427 2.70 18.55 8.59
C MET A 427 3.90 18.20 7.71
N SER A 428 5.09 18.72 8.04
CA SER A 428 6.36 18.41 7.38
C SER A 428 6.69 16.91 7.46
N GLN A 429 6.42 16.26 8.58
CA GLN A 429 6.63 14.83 8.76
C GLN A 429 5.79 14.02 7.73
N PHE A 430 4.51 14.30 7.60
CA PHE A 430 3.66 13.59 6.63
C PHE A 430 4.17 13.75 5.19
N MET A 431 4.67 14.95 4.84
CA MET A 431 5.25 15.21 3.53
C MET A 431 6.53 14.39 3.29
N ARG A 432 7.41 14.30 4.31
CA ARG A 432 8.65 13.52 4.25
C ARG A 432 8.36 12.01 4.18
N ASP A 433 7.45 11.54 5.01
CA ASP A 433 7.06 10.13 5.07
C ASP A 433 6.34 9.68 3.78
N ALA A 434 5.47 10.53 3.20
CA ALA A 434 4.76 10.20 1.97
C ALA A 434 5.69 10.06 0.76
N ARG A 435 6.83 10.77 0.73
CA ARG A 435 7.69 10.81 -0.46
C ARG A 435 8.29 9.44 -0.83
N ILE A 436 8.59 8.60 0.15
CA ILE A 436 9.19 7.29 -0.10
C ILE A 436 8.22 6.33 -0.80
N THR A 437 6.91 6.49 -0.60
CA THR A 437 5.90 5.59 -1.17
C THR A 437 5.90 5.55 -2.70
N LEU A 438 6.39 6.62 -3.36
CA LEU A 438 6.53 6.69 -4.80
C LEU A 438 7.78 5.94 -5.32
N ILE A 439 8.71 5.59 -4.42
CA ILE A 439 10.04 5.07 -4.76
C ILE A 439 10.16 3.58 -4.49
N TYR A 440 9.90 3.14 -3.23
CA TYR A 440 10.12 1.75 -2.85
C TYR A 440 9.04 0.79 -3.37
N GLU A 441 9.28 -0.52 -3.26
CA GLU A 441 8.45 -1.62 -3.82
C GLU A 441 8.28 -1.53 -5.35
N GLY A 442 9.30 -1.01 -6.02
CA GLY A 442 9.29 -0.62 -7.42
C GLY A 442 8.73 0.78 -7.59
N THR A 443 9.54 1.67 -8.20
CA THR A 443 9.11 3.07 -8.45
C THR A 443 7.79 3.11 -9.22
N ASN A 444 7.05 4.21 -9.11
CA ASN A 444 5.77 4.35 -9.83
C ASN A 444 5.94 4.21 -11.35
N GLY A 445 7.08 4.65 -11.91
CA GLY A 445 7.41 4.37 -13.31
C GLY A 445 7.59 2.89 -13.63
N ILE A 446 8.17 2.10 -12.70
CA ILE A 446 8.28 0.63 -12.86
C ILE A 446 6.90 -0.04 -12.77
N GLN A 447 6.00 0.44 -11.91
CA GLN A 447 4.61 -0.04 -11.87
C GLN A 447 3.89 0.24 -13.20
N ALA A 448 4.09 1.44 -13.77
CA ALA A 448 3.52 1.82 -15.05
C ALA A 448 4.07 0.93 -16.19
N LEU A 449 5.38 0.67 -16.22
CA LEU A 449 6.00 -0.24 -17.18
C LEU A 449 5.53 -1.69 -17.01
N ASP A 450 5.36 -2.17 -15.78
CA ASP A 450 4.80 -3.49 -15.49
C ASP A 450 3.36 -3.63 -16.02
N LEU A 451 2.55 -2.59 -15.83
CA LEU A 451 1.18 -2.53 -16.32
C LEU A 451 1.13 -2.68 -17.84
N VAL A 452 1.83 -1.83 -18.59
CA VAL A 452 1.76 -1.83 -20.06
C VAL A 452 2.56 -2.96 -20.71
N GLY A 453 3.71 -3.34 -20.14
CA GLY A 453 4.61 -4.33 -20.72
C GLY A 453 4.25 -5.79 -20.40
N ARG A 454 3.53 -6.03 -19.29
CA ARG A 454 3.21 -7.40 -18.86
C ARG A 454 1.73 -7.61 -18.58
N LYS A 455 1.10 -6.73 -17.78
CA LYS A 455 -0.25 -6.96 -17.26
C LYS A 455 -1.33 -6.87 -18.34
N LEU A 456 -1.19 -5.93 -19.27
CA LEU A 456 -2.16 -5.79 -20.37
C LEU A 456 -2.20 -7.01 -21.29
N ALA A 457 -1.06 -7.62 -21.57
CA ALA A 457 -0.98 -8.78 -22.48
C ALA A 457 -1.31 -10.12 -21.81
N MET A 458 -1.45 -10.16 -20.47
CA MET A 458 -1.68 -11.40 -19.72
C MET A 458 -2.93 -12.14 -20.22
N HIS A 459 -2.80 -13.46 -20.38
CA HIS A 459 -3.90 -14.35 -20.76
C HIS A 459 -4.67 -13.89 -22.01
N GLY A 460 -3.95 -13.29 -22.98
CA GLY A 460 -4.59 -12.75 -24.19
C GLY A 460 -5.49 -11.55 -23.91
N MET A 461 -5.07 -10.68 -23.00
CA MET A 461 -5.81 -9.49 -22.55
C MET A 461 -7.11 -9.81 -21.77
N ARG A 462 -7.27 -11.02 -21.25
CA ARG A 462 -8.48 -11.40 -20.47
C ARG A 462 -8.70 -10.48 -19.26
N PRO A 463 -7.68 -10.13 -18.42
CA PRO A 463 -7.89 -9.29 -17.26
C PRO A 463 -8.48 -7.92 -17.58
N ILE A 464 -7.90 -7.21 -18.56
CA ILE A 464 -8.39 -5.88 -18.95
C ILE A 464 -9.76 -5.95 -19.62
N ASN A 465 -10.02 -6.96 -20.45
CA ASN A 465 -11.32 -7.14 -21.09
C ASN A 465 -12.41 -7.48 -20.07
N SER A 466 -12.09 -8.29 -19.06
CA SER A 466 -13.00 -8.59 -17.94
C SER A 466 -13.33 -7.33 -17.13
N PHE A 467 -12.31 -6.48 -16.90
CA PHE A 467 -12.51 -5.20 -16.21
C PHE A 467 -13.39 -4.26 -17.05
N PHE A 468 -13.15 -4.11 -18.35
CA PHE A 468 -14.03 -3.33 -19.22
C PHE A 468 -15.47 -3.83 -19.23
N ALA A 469 -15.68 -5.15 -19.25
CA ALA A 469 -17.02 -5.73 -19.19
C ALA A 469 -17.74 -5.43 -17.86
N GLU A 470 -17.01 -5.42 -16.74
CA GLU A 470 -17.51 -5.01 -15.42
C GLU A 470 -17.98 -3.54 -15.45
N LEU A 471 -17.15 -2.65 -15.98
CA LEU A 471 -17.48 -1.23 -16.09
C LEU A 471 -18.69 -0.99 -17.02
N ASP A 472 -18.76 -1.70 -18.14
CA ASP A 472 -19.91 -1.64 -19.08
C ASP A 472 -21.21 -2.11 -18.40
N ALA A 473 -21.15 -3.22 -17.70
CA ALA A 473 -22.33 -3.76 -16.98
C ALA A 473 -22.83 -2.78 -15.92
N PHE A 474 -21.90 -2.14 -15.20
CA PHE A 474 -22.26 -1.15 -14.20
C PHE A 474 -22.81 0.14 -14.84
N ALA A 475 -22.19 0.66 -15.89
CA ALA A 475 -22.68 1.83 -16.61
C ALA A 475 -24.08 1.60 -17.22
N ALA A 476 -24.35 0.39 -17.70
CA ALA A 476 -25.66 -0.01 -18.26
C ALA A 476 -26.74 -0.32 -17.20
N SER A 477 -26.38 -0.36 -15.91
CA SER A 477 -27.34 -0.75 -14.84
C SER A 477 -28.45 0.28 -14.58
N GLY A 478 -28.39 1.45 -15.26
CA GLY A 478 -29.32 2.56 -15.10
C GLY A 478 -29.10 3.33 -13.80
N GLY A 479 -29.38 4.61 -13.82
CA GLY A 479 -29.28 5.51 -12.69
C GLY A 479 -30.52 6.38 -12.54
N SER A 480 -30.69 6.96 -11.35
CA SER A 480 -31.63 8.05 -11.08
C SER A 480 -31.07 9.37 -11.60
N GLU A 481 -31.78 10.47 -11.44
CA GLU A 481 -31.26 11.82 -11.68
C GLU A 481 -30.01 12.13 -10.85
N THR A 482 -29.88 11.54 -9.66
CA THR A 482 -28.72 11.71 -8.78
C THR A 482 -27.51 10.90 -9.25
N THR A 483 -27.71 9.65 -9.64
CA THR A 483 -26.62 8.70 -9.91
C THR A 483 -26.26 8.58 -11.40
N GLN A 484 -27.16 8.96 -12.33
CA GLN A 484 -26.86 8.91 -13.77
C GLN A 484 -25.58 9.66 -14.17
N PRO A 485 -25.26 10.86 -13.64
CA PRO A 485 -24.01 11.56 -13.97
C PRO A 485 -22.74 10.75 -13.67
N PHE A 486 -22.77 9.86 -12.65
CA PHE A 486 -21.64 8.99 -12.33
C PHE A 486 -21.49 7.86 -13.35
N LEU A 487 -22.60 7.31 -13.83
CA LEU A 487 -22.59 6.28 -14.87
C LEU A 487 -22.09 6.86 -16.21
N ASP A 488 -22.52 8.07 -16.56
CA ASP A 488 -22.11 8.77 -17.78
C ASP A 488 -20.59 9.09 -17.74
N ALA A 489 -20.09 9.57 -16.60
CA ALA A 489 -18.67 9.83 -16.38
C ALA A 489 -17.83 8.54 -16.46
N LEU A 490 -18.33 7.43 -15.90
CA LEU A 490 -17.68 6.14 -16.02
C LEU A 490 -17.62 5.65 -17.46
N ALA A 491 -18.72 5.77 -18.20
CA ALA A 491 -18.75 5.40 -19.61
C ALA A 491 -17.73 6.22 -20.43
N ALA A 492 -17.62 7.52 -20.14
CA ALA A 492 -16.67 8.42 -20.81
C ALA A 492 -15.20 8.08 -20.47
N THR A 493 -14.86 7.93 -19.19
CA THR A 493 -13.47 7.59 -18.77
C THR A 493 -13.07 6.20 -19.23
N LYS A 494 -14.00 5.23 -19.20
CA LYS A 494 -13.76 3.88 -19.75
C LYS A 494 -13.52 3.91 -21.26
N ALA A 495 -14.27 4.73 -22.02
CA ALA A 495 -14.04 4.88 -23.46
C ALA A 495 -12.64 5.44 -23.75
N GLN A 496 -12.20 6.46 -22.99
CA GLN A 496 -10.85 7.01 -23.07
C GLN A 496 -9.78 5.97 -22.73
N LEU A 497 -9.98 5.20 -21.65
CA LEU A 497 -9.04 4.15 -21.26
C LEU A 497 -8.96 3.05 -22.33
N LYS A 498 -10.10 2.67 -22.93
CA LYS A 498 -10.10 1.70 -24.02
C LYS A 498 -9.36 2.22 -25.25
N GLU A 499 -9.58 3.47 -25.66
CA GLU A 499 -8.86 4.11 -26.76
C GLU A 499 -7.35 4.14 -26.50
N ALA A 500 -6.93 4.47 -25.28
CA ALA A 500 -5.53 4.43 -24.86
C ALA A 500 -4.96 3.01 -24.92
N THR A 501 -5.75 2.00 -24.51
CA THR A 501 -5.35 0.58 -24.58
C THR A 501 -5.18 0.14 -26.01
N ASP A 502 -6.13 0.45 -26.89
CA ASP A 502 -6.07 0.09 -28.31
C ASP A 502 -4.84 0.75 -28.98
N TRP A 503 -4.56 2.02 -28.66
CA TRP A 503 -3.38 2.72 -29.17
C TRP A 503 -2.07 2.06 -28.71
N LEU A 504 -1.98 1.62 -27.45
CA LEU A 504 -0.80 0.91 -26.94
C LEU A 504 -0.61 -0.45 -27.62
N VAL A 505 -1.68 -1.18 -27.87
CA VAL A 505 -1.61 -2.45 -28.59
C VAL A 505 -1.10 -2.24 -30.04
N GLU A 506 -1.57 -1.20 -30.71
CA GLU A 506 -1.17 -0.90 -32.09
C GLU A 506 0.26 -0.34 -32.19
N ASN A 507 0.63 0.57 -31.29
CA ASN A 507 1.87 1.36 -31.42
C ASN A 507 2.98 0.91 -30.47
N GLY A 508 2.63 0.41 -29.28
CA GLY A 508 3.60 -0.02 -28.27
C GLY A 508 4.31 -1.33 -28.63
N LEU A 509 3.67 -2.22 -29.41
CA LEU A 509 4.28 -3.46 -29.91
C LEU A 509 5.21 -3.20 -31.12
N GLN A 510 5.00 -2.11 -31.85
CA GLN A 510 5.84 -1.73 -32.99
C GLN A 510 7.12 -1.00 -32.53
N ASP A 511 7.02 -0.19 -31.49
CA ASP A 511 8.13 0.51 -30.86
C ASP A 511 7.95 0.51 -29.34
N PHE A 512 8.81 -0.21 -28.63
CA PHE A 512 8.77 -0.30 -27.15
C PHE A 512 9.00 1.06 -26.47
N ASN A 513 9.63 2.03 -27.11
CA ASN A 513 9.72 3.38 -26.58
C ASN A 513 8.34 4.04 -26.47
N ASN A 514 7.41 3.76 -27.39
CA ASN A 514 6.04 4.24 -27.31
C ASN A 514 5.32 3.68 -26.07
N ALA A 515 5.47 2.38 -25.79
CA ALA A 515 4.91 1.78 -24.57
C ALA A 515 5.52 2.41 -23.32
N GLY A 516 6.85 2.62 -23.29
CA GLY A 516 7.56 3.25 -22.18
C GLY A 516 7.11 4.69 -21.94
N ALA A 517 7.10 5.51 -22.98
CA ALA A 517 6.73 6.94 -22.92
C ALA A 517 5.27 7.16 -22.47
N SER A 518 4.37 6.27 -22.89
CA SER A 518 2.94 6.36 -22.59
C SER A 518 2.54 5.74 -21.25
N SER A 519 3.42 4.93 -20.64
CA SER A 519 3.08 4.08 -19.49
C SER A 519 2.56 4.86 -18.27
N HIS A 520 3.20 5.99 -17.93
CA HIS A 520 2.79 6.82 -16.80
C HIS A 520 1.38 7.38 -16.99
N ASP A 521 1.12 8.05 -18.14
CA ASP A 521 -0.18 8.65 -18.39
C ASP A 521 -1.28 7.59 -18.58
N TYR A 522 -0.95 6.41 -19.11
CA TYR A 522 -1.87 5.27 -19.15
C TYR A 522 -2.27 4.80 -17.75
N LEU A 523 -1.29 4.67 -16.83
CA LEU A 523 -1.56 4.31 -15.44
C LEU A 523 -2.40 5.37 -14.73
N GLN A 524 -2.15 6.67 -14.96
CA GLN A 524 -2.94 7.76 -14.41
C GLN A 524 -4.40 7.71 -14.91
N LEU A 525 -4.61 7.49 -16.21
CA LEU A 525 -5.93 7.33 -16.80
C LEU A 525 -6.68 6.11 -16.24
N PHE A 526 -5.96 5.00 -16.05
CA PHE A 526 -6.52 3.79 -15.47
C PHE A 526 -6.95 4.01 -14.01
N GLY A 527 -6.10 4.65 -13.20
CA GLY A 527 -6.41 4.99 -11.82
C GLY A 527 -7.61 5.94 -11.72
N LEU A 528 -7.66 6.96 -12.58
CA LEU A 528 -8.81 7.88 -12.66
C LEU A 528 -10.11 7.12 -12.98
N THR A 529 -10.08 6.23 -13.98
CA THR A 529 -11.24 5.39 -14.35
C THR A 529 -11.67 4.48 -13.20
N SER A 530 -10.70 3.89 -12.48
CA SER A 530 -10.99 3.06 -11.30
C SER A 530 -11.66 3.86 -10.19
N LEU A 531 -11.16 5.06 -9.86
CA LEU A 531 -11.81 5.90 -8.84
C LEU A 531 -13.17 6.42 -9.31
N THR A 532 -13.38 6.66 -10.62
CA THR A 532 -14.69 7.01 -11.17
C THR A 532 -15.70 5.87 -10.95
N TYR A 533 -15.27 4.62 -11.14
CA TYR A 533 -16.08 3.44 -10.84
C TYR A 533 -16.43 3.35 -9.34
N MET A 534 -15.44 3.56 -8.46
CA MET A 534 -15.69 3.58 -7.00
C MET A 534 -16.70 4.65 -6.61
N TRP A 535 -16.60 5.86 -7.17
CA TRP A 535 -17.58 6.92 -6.94
C TRP A 535 -18.97 6.54 -7.45
N GLY A 536 -19.07 5.82 -8.56
CA GLY A 536 -20.34 5.28 -9.07
C GLY A 536 -20.98 4.30 -8.08
N LEU A 537 -20.21 3.37 -7.55
CA LEU A 537 -20.67 2.40 -6.53
C LEU A 537 -21.11 3.12 -5.25
N MET A 538 -20.28 4.03 -4.73
CA MET A 538 -20.58 4.79 -3.52
C MET A 538 -21.81 5.71 -3.71
N ALA A 539 -22.00 6.31 -4.88
CA ALA A 539 -23.15 7.15 -5.15
C ALA A 539 -24.46 6.36 -5.12
N LYS A 540 -24.47 5.14 -5.72
CA LYS A 540 -25.64 4.25 -5.66
C LYS A 540 -25.94 3.80 -4.22
N ALA A 541 -24.93 3.43 -3.47
CA ALA A 541 -25.09 3.03 -2.08
C ALA A 541 -25.57 4.22 -1.22
N ALA A 542 -25.02 5.41 -1.43
CA ALA A 542 -25.41 6.61 -0.69
C ALA A 542 -26.87 7.05 -1.01
N GLU A 543 -27.31 6.90 -2.24
CA GLU A 543 -28.71 7.18 -2.63
C GLU A 543 -29.71 6.20 -1.99
N ALA A 544 -29.29 4.95 -1.77
CA ALA A 544 -30.11 3.93 -1.11
C ALA A 544 -30.11 4.07 0.42
N GLY A 545 -29.20 4.87 0.99
CA GLY A 545 -29.09 5.09 2.43
C GLY A 545 -30.17 5.98 3.02
N ASP A 546 -30.11 6.22 4.34
CA ASP A 546 -31.06 7.06 5.06
C ASP A 546 -30.93 8.53 4.65
N ALA A 547 -31.93 9.04 3.94
CA ALA A 547 -31.97 10.42 3.46
C ALA A 547 -31.95 11.49 4.59
N SER A 548 -32.25 11.10 5.84
CA SER A 548 -32.16 11.98 7.00
C SER A 548 -30.75 12.11 7.56
N ASP A 549 -29.84 11.19 7.21
CA ASP A 549 -28.43 11.21 7.62
C ASP A 549 -27.62 12.05 6.62
N PRO A 550 -27.05 13.20 7.02
CA PRO A 550 -26.29 14.08 6.16
C PRO A 550 -25.01 13.43 5.60
N PHE A 551 -24.57 12.30 6.15
CA PHE A 551 -23.42 11.54 5.66
C PHE A 551 -23.60 11.15 4.19
N TYR A 552 -24.75 10.57 3.84
CA TYR A 552 -25.03 10.12 2.48
C TYR A 552 -25.11 11.29 1.47
N ALA A 553 -25.77 12.38 1.85
CA ALA A 553 -25.80 13.59 1.02
C ALA A 553 -24.40 14.17 0.78
N THR A 554 -23.53 14.11 1.81
CA THR A 554 -22.13 14.54 1.71
C THR A 554 -21.34 13.64 0.74
N LYS A 555 -21.58 12.32 0.72
CA LYS A 555 -20.97 11.41 -0.26
C LYS A 555 -21.32 11.80 -1.68
N ILE A 556 -22.60 12.02 -1.97
CA ILE A 556 -23.06 12.48 -3.30
C ILE A 556 -22.38 13.79 -3.70
N ALA A 557 -22.35 14.78 -2.80
CA ALA A 557 -21.73 16.09 -3.08
C ALA A 557 -20.23 15.98 -3.35
N THR A 558 -19.51 15.12 -2.58
CA THR A 558 -18.08 14.89 -2.78
C THR A 558 -17.81 14.18 -4.11
N GLY A 559 -18.63 13.17 -4.44
CA GLY A 559 -18.54 12.49 -5.73
C GLY A 559 -18.82 13.42 -6.91
N ARG A 560 -19.80 14.33 -6.83
CA ARG A 560 -20.05 15.34 -7.87
C ARG A 560 -18.85 16.27 -8.06
N TYR A 561 -18.20 16.70 -6.98
CA TYR A 561 -16.94 17.44 -7.08
C TYR A 561 -15.87 16.66 -7.85
N PHE A 562 -15.74 15.35 -7.58
CA PHE A 562 -14.81 14.49 -8.32
C PHE A 562 -15.12 14.44 -9.81
N LEU A 563 -16.41 14.31 -10.17
CA LEU A 563 -16.82 14.33 -11.57
C LEU A 563 -16.45 15.66 -12.27
N ASP A 564 -16.67 16.80 -11.60
CA ASP A 564 -16.45 18.12 -12.17
C ASP A 564 -14.96 18.49 -12.30
N ARG A 565 -14.09 17.97 -11.41
CA ARG A 565 -12.71 18.45 -11.26
C ARG A 565 -11.64 17.44 -11.63
N TRP A 566 -11.92 16.13 -11.44
CA TRP A 566 -10.94 15.08 -11.73
C TRP A 566 -11.19 14.36 -13.06
N VAL A 567 -12.44 14.03 -13.35
CA VAL A 567 -12.78 13.31 -14.60
C VAL A 567 -12.28 14.03 -15.87
N PRO A 568 -12.28 15.38 -15.97
CA PRO A 568 -11.72 16.08 -17.13
C PRO A 568 -10.23 15.80 -17.41
N GLU A 569 -9.45 15.37 -16.40
CA GLU A 569 -8.05 14.99 -16.59
C GLU A 569 -7.88 13.80 -17.54
N GLY A 570 -8.92 12.96 -17.70
CA GLY A 570 -8.87 11.78 -18.57
C GLY A 570 -8.52 12.10 -20.02
N GLY A 571 -9.08 13.18 -20.57
CA GLY A 571 -8.76 13.66 -21.93
C GLY A 571 -7.31 14.12 -22.07
N MET A 572 -6.73 14.73 -21.04
CA MET A 572 -5.33 15.13 -21.01
C MET A 572 -4.41 13.89 -21.02
N HIS A 573 -4.70 12.90 -20.17
CA HIS A 573 -3.89 11.68 -20.13
C HIS A 573 -3.98 10.88 -21.44
N LEU A 574 -5.19 10.76 -22.02
CA LEU A 574 -5.34 10.11 -23.33
C LEU A 574 -4.50 10.81 -24.43
N ALA A 575 -4.52 12.14 -24.47
CA ALA A 575 -3.71 12.90 -25.42
C ALA A 575 -2.21 12.64 -25.26
N LYS A 576 -1.72 12.57 -24.02
CA LYS A 576 -0.32 12.27 -23.71
C LYS A 576 0.06 10.82 -24.03
N VAL A 577 -0.82 9.85 -23.79
CA VAL A 577 -0.60 8.45 -24.23
C VAL A 577 -0.39 8.41 -25.74
N LYS A 578 -1.27 9.07 -26.50
CA LYS A 578 -1.21 9.07 -27.98
C LYS A 578 -0.07 9.90 -28.57
N ALA A 579 0.57 10.76 -27.79
CA ALA A 579 1.75 11.50 -28.22
C ALA A 579 2.97 10.58 -28.46
N GLY A 580 3.02 9.41 -27.81
CA GLY A 580 4.10 8.44 -27.98
C GLY A 580 5.47 8.95 -27.56
N ALA A 581 6.52 8.33 -28.09
CA ALA A 581 7.91 8.57 -27.67
C ALA A 581 8.65 9.65 -28.46
N ALA A 582 8.17 10.04 -29.64
CA ALA A 582 8.96 10.80 -30.60
C ALA A 582 9.58 12.09 -30.03
N SER A 583 8.78 12.90 -29.31
CA SER A 583 9.28 14.14 -28.70
C SER A 583 10.12 13.88 -27.44
N MET A 584 9.82 12.82 -26.70
CA MET A 584 10.53 12.46 -25.48
C MET A 584 11.93 11.91 -25.75
N MET A 585 12.08 11.17 -26.84
CA MET A 585 13.35 10.56 -27.28
C MET A 585 14.10 11.39 -28.32
N ALA A 586 13.71 12.65 -28.55
CA ALA A 586 14.30 13.49 -29.60
C ALA A 586 15.68 14.04 -29.24
N LEU A 587 16.02 14.12 -27.96
CA LEU A 587 17.31 14.63 -27.50
C LEU A 587 18.28 13.47 -27.23
N GLU A 588 19.49 13.60 -27.72
CA GLU A 588 20.62 12.74 -27.31
C GLU A 588 21.01 13.04 -25.86
N ALA A 589 21.64 12.07 -25.17
CA ALA A 589 21.96 12.17 -23.76
C ALA A 589 22.82 13.41 -23.42
N GLU A 590 23.73 13.79 -24.34
CA GLU A 590 24.62 14.92 -24.21
C GLU A 590 23.92 16.30 -24.34
N ALA A 591 22.64 16.29 -24.78
CA ALA A 591 21.86 17.52 -24.94
C ALA A 591 21.02 17.87 -23.69
N PHE A 592 20.99 16.98 -22.69
CA PHE A 592 20.42 17.25 -21.36
C PHE A 592 21.49 17.94 -20.49
#